data_02fa8f9b9ac0ea12aa05f5c8940c8c42
#
_entry.id   02fa8f9b9ac0ea12aa05f5c8940c8c42
#
_cell.length_a   1.000
_cell.length_b   1.000
_cell.length_c   1.000
_cell.angle_alpha   90.00
_cell.angle_beta   90.00
_cell.angle_gamma   90.00
#
_symmetry.space_group_name_H-M   'P 1'
#
loop_
_entity.id
_entity.type
_entity.pdbx_description
1 polymer ?
#
loop_
_entity_poly.entity_id
_entity_poly.type
_entity_poly.pdbx_seq_one_letter_code
_entity_poly.pdbx_strand_id
1 'polypeptide(L)'
;MFITIDEKAVNWFEKEFEFNNPFSIRMYPQYAGFGEKHKGYSLAFSIETPANAAFTKQVNGIAFYIEENDMWFFEDTETYLSVDQLLNELQVTYKEFGNVH
;
A
#
# COMPACT_ATOMS: atom_id res chain seq x y z
N MET A 1 -9.95 5.16 -7.53
CA MET A 1 -8.93 4.49 -6.71
C MET A 1 -9.04 4.98 -5.28
N PHE A 2 -9.11 4.04 -4.34
CA PHE A 2 -9.06 4.37 -2.92
C PHE A 2 -8.03 3.49 -2.22
N ILE A 3 -7.35 4.08 -1.27
CA ILE A 3 -6.40 3.36 -0.42
C ILE A 3 -6.82 3.61 1.02
N THR A 4 -7.13 2.55 1.73
CA THR A 4 -7.49 2.63 3.15
C THR A 4 -6.41 1.94 3.97
N ILE A 5 -5.89 2.65 4.94
CA ILE A 5 -4.80 2.15 5.78
C ILE A 5 -5.29 2.12 7.22
N ASP A 6 -5.46 0.92 7.76
CA ASP A 6 -5.89 0.71 9.13
C ASP A 6 -4.80 1.24 10.07
N GLU A 7 -5.21 1.82 11.18
CA GLU A 7 -4.28 2.32 12.20
C GLU A 7 -3.31 1.23 12.66
N LYS A 8 -3.78 0.01 12.76
CA LYS A 8 -2.91 -1.11 13.14
C LYS A 8 -1.86 -1.39 12.08
N ALA A 9 -2.18 -1.17 10.81
CA ALA A 9 -1.21 -1.30 9.74
C ALA A 9 -0.14 -0.21 9.85
N VAL A 10 -0.54 1.01 10.18
CA VAL A 10 0.42 2.10 10.41
C VAL A 10 1.39 1.73 11.52
N ASN A 11 0.86 1.22 12.62
CA ASN A 11 1.69 0.79 13.75
C ASN A 11 2.63 -0.35 13.35
N TRP A 12 2.16 -1.24 12.50
CA TRP A 12 2.98 -2.33 11.98
C TRP A 12 4.18 -1.78 11.19
N PHE A 13 3.95 -0.80 10.32
CA PHE A 13 5.03 -0.17 9.55
C PHE A 13 6.02 0.53 10.46
N GLU A 14 5.53 1.22 11.48
CA GLU A 14 6.41 1.90 12.43
C GLU A 14 7.35 0.93 13.13
N LYS A 15 6.85 -0.23 13.51
CA LYS A 15 7.67 -1.26 14.16
C LYS A 15 8.64 -1.92 13.21
N GLU A 16 8.17 -2.27 12.01
CA GLU A 16 9.01 -2.97 11.05
C GLU A 16 10.19 -2.13 10.57
N PHE A 17 9.98 -0.85 10.39
CA PHE A 17 11.02 0.03 9.90
C PHE A 17 11.73 0.81 10.99
N GLU A 18 11.29 0.68 12.23
CA GLU A 18 11.93 1.29 13.41
C GLU A 18 12.23 2.78 13.26
N PHE A 19 11.30 3.53 12.67
CA PHE A 19 11.48 4.95 12.47
C PHE A 19 10.84 5.77 13.56
N ASN A 20 11.58 6.79 13.99
CA ASN A 20 11.11 7.74 14.99
C ASN A 20 10.70 9.08 14.38
N ASN A 21 11.01 9.31 13.13
CA ASN A 21 10.72 10.57 12.43
C ASN A 21 9.76 10.33 11.28
N PRO A 22 9.09 11.39 10.80
CA PRO A 22 8.26 11.28 9.61
C PRO A 22 9.07 10.71 8.43
N PHE A 23 8.45 9.81 7.69
CA PHE A 23 9.11 9.19 6.54
C PHE A 23 8.09 8.86 5.47
N SER A 24 8.60 8.52 4.29
CA SER A 24 7.75 8.18 3.15
C SER A 24 7.87 6.71 2.83
N ILE A 25 6.74 6.08 2.53
CA ILE A 25 6.69 4.69 2.10
C ILE A 25 6.10 4.64 0.70
N ARG A 26 6.88 4.11 -0.21
CA ARG A 26 6.42 3.88 -1.57
C ARG A 26 5.63 2.58 -1.64
N MET A 27 4.45 2.64 -2.27
CA MET A 27 3.62 1.48 -2.55
C MET A 27 3.71 1.20 -4.04
N TYR A 28 4.13 -0.01 -4.42
CA TYR A 28 4.37 -0.30 -5.83
C TYR A 28 4.12 -1.77 -6.14
N PRO A 29 3.78 -2.08 -7.40
CA PRO A 29 3.63 -3.47 -7.81
C PRO A 29 4.99 -4.12 -8.02
N GLN A 30 5.16 -5.30 -7.44
CA GLN A 30 6.37 -6.08 -7.59
C GLN A 30 6.04 -7.41 -8.22
N TYR A 31 6.78 -7.81 -9.25
CA TYR A 31 6.56 -9.11 -9.86
C TYR A 31 7.11 -10.18 -8.93
N ALA A 32 6.21 -11.02 -8.45
CA ALA A 32 6.56 -12.07 -7.50
C ALA A 32 6.13 -13.46 -7.96
N GLY A 33 5.52 -13.54 -9.16
CA GLY A 33 5.03 -14.81 -9.67
C GLY A 33 3.64 -15.18 -9.15
N PHE A 34 3.07 -14.37 -8.27
CA PHE A 34 1.73 -14.56 -7.73
C PHE A 34 1.10 -13.21 -7.45
N GLY A 35 -0.21 -13.18 -7.36
CA GLY A 35 -0.91 -11.94 -7.05
C GLY A 35 -2.38 -12.09 -7.34
N GLU A 36 -3.21 -11.43 -6.54
CA GLU A 36 -4.67 -11.50 -6.69
C GLU A 36 -5.21 -10.54 -7.73
N LYS A 37 -4.70 -9.31 -7.76
CA LYS A 37 -5.24 -8.27 -8.62
C LYS A 37 -4.71 -8.37 -10.04
N HIS A 38 -3.40 -8.43 -10.18
CA HIS A 38 -2.74 -8.58 -11.47
C HIS A 38 -1.84 -9.79 -11.42
N LYS A 39 -2.03 -10.69 -12.34
CA LYS A 39 -1.31 -11.97 -12.35
C LYS A 39 0.19 -11.75 -12.28
N GLY A 40 0.82 -12.34 -11.28
CA GLY A 40 2.25 -12.27 -11.09
C GLY A 40 2.72 -11.08 -10.28
N TYR A 41 1.86 -10.13 -9.96
CA TYR A 41 2.24 -8.93 -9.22
C TYR A 41 1.60 -8.89 -7.84
N SER A 42 2.39 -8.47 -6.86
CA SER A 42 1.89 -8.22 -5.51
C SER A 42 2.31 -6.83 -5.09
N LEU A 43 1.61 -6.27 -4.11
CA LEU A 43 1.93 -4.96 -3.59
C LEU A 43 3.16 -5.03 -2.70
N ALA A 44 4.13 -4.16 -2.95
CA ALA A 44 5.35 -4.07 -2.18
C ALA A 44 5.51 -2.67 -1.60
N PHE A 45 6.35 -2.57 -0.59
CA PHE A 45 6.58 -1.33 0.16
C PHE A 45 8.06 -1.09 0.34
N SER A 46 8.49 0.15 0.15
CA SER A 46 9.87 0.52 0.43
C SER A 46 9.95 1.95 0.94
N ILE A 47 10.95 2.23 1.75
CA ILE A 47 11.18 3.58 2.24
C ILE A 47 11.99 4.32 1.18
N GLU A 48 11.35 5.28 0.53
CA GLU A 48 11.97 6.07 -0.53
C GLU A 48 11.37 7.46 -0.53
N THR A 49 12.18 8.41 -0.97
CA THR A 49 11.70 9.77 -1.20
C THR A 49 10.95 9.81 -2.52
N PRO A 50 9.76 10.44 -2.57
CA PRO A 50 9.00 10.51 -3.81
C PRO A 50 9.79 11.22 -4.91
N ALA A 51 9.74 10.66 -6.12
CA ALA A 51 10.33 11.28 -7.29
C ALA A 51 9.24 11.94 -8.14
N ASN A 52 8.14 11.25 -8.35
CA ASN A 52 7.02 11.75 -9.15
C ASN A 52 5.71 11.13 -8.63
N ALA A 53 5.35 11.50 -7.41
CA ALA A 53 4.19 10.91 -6.76
C ALA A 53 2.89 11.42 -7.40
N ALA A 54 2.04 10.48 -7.81
CA ALA A 54 0.72 10.80 -8.34
C ALA A 54 -0.34 10.76 -7.24
N PHE A 55 -0.06 10.08 -6.16
CA PHE A 55 -0.97 9.94 -5.03
C PHE A 55 -0.16 9.91 -3.74
N THR A 56 -0.63 10.63 -2.74
CA THR A 56 -0.01 10.60 -1.40
C THR A 56 -1.09 10.65 -0.35
N LYS A 57 -0.94 9.82 0.67
CA LYS A 57 -1.83 9.82 1.82
C LYS A 57 -0.99 9.82 3.10
N GLN A 58 -1.21 10.80 3.95
CA GLN A 58 -0.51 10.88 5.22
C GLN A 58 -1.33 10.28 6.34
N VAL A 59 -0.70 9.41 7.10
CA VAL A 59 -1.33 8.79 8.26
C VAL A 59 -0.29 8.75 9.38
N ASN A 60 -0.56 9.46 10.47
CA ASN A 60 0.31 9.49 11.65
C ASN A 60 1.78 9.79 11.33
N GLY A 61 2.02 10.76 10.46
CA GLY A 61 3.37 11.19 10.13
C GLY A 61 4.05 10.36 9.05
N ILE A 62 3.40 9.32 8.55
CA ILE A 62 3.93 8.53 7.45
C ILE A 62 3.23 8.95 6.16
N ALA A 63 4.00 9.26 5.14
CA ALA A 63 3.46 9.59 3.83
C ALA A 63 3.50 8.33 2.95
N PHE A 64 2.35 7.71 2.75
CA PHE A 64 2.22 6.59 1.82
C PHE A 64 1.96 7.16 0.43
N TYR A 65 2.74 6.74 -0.55
CA TYR A 65 2.59 7.33 -1.87
C TYR A 65 2.73 6.31 -2.98
N ILE A 66 2.22 6.68 -4.16
CA ILE A 66 2.27 5.87 -5.38
C ILE A 66 2.87 6.76 -6.46
N GLU A 67 3.93 6.28 -7.09
CA GLU A 67 4.55 6.98 -8.23
C GLU A 67 3.63 6.90 -9.45
N GLU A 68 3.73 7.88 -10.35
CA GLU A 68 2.88 7.90 -11.53
C GLU A 68 2.95 6.61 -12.34
N ASN A 69 4.14 6.08 -12.49
CA ASN A 69 4.33 4.87 -13.28
C ASN A 69 3.71 3.61 -12.66
N ASP A 70 3.32 3.68 -11.39
CA ASP A 70 2.74 2.54 -10.69
C ASP A 70 1.23 2.64 -10.52
N MET A 71 0.63 3.74 -10.96
CA MET A 71 -0.80 3.97 -10.75
C MET A 71 -1.69 2.91 -11.41
N TRP A 72 -1.23 2.33 -12.51
CA TRP A 72 -1.99 1.32 -13.24
C TRP A 72 -2.41 0.14 -12.35
N PHE A 73 -1.58 -0.19 -11.37
CA PHE A 73 -1.84 -1.31 -10.46
C PHE A 73 -3.03 -1.04 -9.55
N PHE A 74 -3.33 0.21 -9.27
CA PHE A 74 -4.35 0.59 -8.31
C PHE A 74 -5.65 1.07 -8.95
N GLU A 75 -5.72 1.16 -10.26
CA GLU A 75 -6.91 1.64 -10.95
C GLU A 75 -8.12 0.74 -10.69
N ASP A 76 -9.30 1.37 -10.59
CA ASP A 76 -10.58 0.70 -10.41
C ASP A 76 -10.62 -0.24 -9.21
N THR A 77 -9.85 0.08 -8.18
CA THR A 77 -9.69 -0.81 -7.03
C THR A 77 -9.65 0.01 -5.74
N GLU A 78 -10.24 -0.56 -4.69
CA GLU A 78 -9.98 -0.13 -3.33
C GLU A 78 -8.93 -1.07 -2.76
N THR A 79 -7.88 -0.50 -2.20
CA THR A 79 -6.81 -1.26 -1.57
C THR A 79 -6.86 -1.04 -0.07
N TYR A 80 -6.93 -2.11 0.69
CA TYR A 80 -6.99 -2.06 2.15
C TYR A 80 -5.72 -2.64 2.74
N LEU A 81 -5.07 -1.85 3.59
CA LEU A 81 -3.92 -2.32 4.36
C LEU A 81 -4.39 -2.54 5.79
N SER A 82 -4.27 -3.76 6.25
CA SER A 82 -4.67 -4.16 7.59
C SER A 82 -3.64 -5.13 8.17
N VAL A 83 -3.89 -5.64 9.36
CA VAL A 83 -2.98 -6.56 10.03
C VAL A 83 -3.75 -7.79 10.47
N ASP A 84 -3.21 -8.96 10.16
CA ASP A 84 -3.69 -10.21 10.75
C ASP A 84 -3.14 -10.28 12.16
N GLN A 85 -4.01 -10.14 13.14
CA GLN A 85 -3.60 -10.04 14.54
C GLN A 85 -3.04 -11.36 15.09
N LEU A 86 -3.49 -12.48 14.55
CA LEU A 86 -2.98 -13.77 15.00
C LEU A 86 -1.55 -13.99 14.55
N LEU A 87 -1.25 -13.61 13.32
CA LEU A 87 0.07 -13.82 12.73
C LEU A 87 0.96 -12.59 12.84
N ASN A 88 0.38 -11.46 13.23
CA ASN A 88 1.07 -10.16 13.26
C ASN A 88 1.71 -9.83 11.91
N GLU A 89 0.95 -10.07 10.84
CA GLU A 89 1.40 -9.84 9.49
C GLU A 89 0.53 -8.81 8.79
N LEU A 90 1.18 -8.00 7.94
CA LEU A 90 0.46 -7.05 7.11
C LEU A 90 -0.38 -7.81 6.09
N GLN A 91 -1.64 -7.39 5.96
CA GLN A 91 -2.56 -7.93 4.96
C GLN A 91 -2.93 -6.86 3.97
N VAL A 92 -2.92 -7.23 2.69
CA VAL A 92 -3.39 -6.36 1.62
C VAL A 92 -4.60 -7.02 0.99
N THR A 93 -5.70 -6.28 0.98
CA THR A 93 -6.96 -6.76 0.41
C THR A 93 -7.40 -5.81 -0.69
N TYR A 94 -7.90 -6.36 -1.78
CA TYR A 94 -8.36 -5.58 -2.92
C TYR A 94 -9.86 -5.76 -3.12
N LYS A 95 -10.53 -4.68 -3.49
CA LYS A 95 -11.94 -4.71 -3.83
C LYS A 95 -12.15 -3.90 -5.10
N GLU A 96 -12.69 -4.52 -6.12
CA GLU A 96 -12.95 -3.82 -7.37
C GLU A 96 -14.19 -2.94 -7.26
N PHE A 97 -14.10 -1.78 -7.91
CA PHE A 97 -15.23 -0.89 -7.96
C PHE A 97 -16.26 -1.34 -8.96
N GLY A 98 -17.50 -1.15 -8.56
CA GLY A 98 -18.59 -0.81 -9.43
C GLY A 98 -18.74 -1.55 -10.71
N ASN A 99 -18.41 -2.77 -10.75
CA ASN A 99 -18.83 -3.55 -11.88
C ASN A 99 -20.29 -3.81 -11.73
N VAL A 100 -20.99 -2.74 -11.66
CA VAL A 100 -22.44 -2.81 -11.54
C VAL A 100 -22.97 -2.85 -12.94
N HIS A 101 -23.36 -3.97 -13.31
CA HIS A 101 -23.93 -4.12 -14.64
C HIS A 101 -25.25 -4.82 -14.57
#